data_ffba1f4a2032cff3f63a2e09d303066a
#
_entry.id   ffba1f4a2032cff3f63a2e09d303066a
#
_cell.length_a   1.000
_cell.length_b   1.000
_cell.length_c   1.000
_cell.angle_alpha   90.00
_cell.angle_beta   90.00
_cell.angle_gamma   90.00
#
_symmetry.space_group_name_H-M   'P 1'
#
loop_
_entity.id
_entity.type
_entity.pdbx_description
1 polymer ?
#
loop_
_entity_poly.entity_id
_entity_poly.type
_entity_poly.pdbx_seq_one_letter_code
_entity_poly.pdbx_strand_id
1 'polypeptide(L)'
;MGCLGSSKTEDQRIDEKAQREANKKIENSYNNTNRLREALDLFRSIWNNRWLRTISVILFLNKQDMLAEKVLAGKSKIEDYFPEYARYTIPNEATPEPGEDPRVTRAKFFIRDEFLRISTASGDGRHYCYPHFTCAVDTENIRRVFNDCRDIIQRMHLRQYELL
;
A
#
# COMPACT_ATOMS: atom_id res chain seq x y z
N MET A 1 4.81 38.49 43.76
CA MET A 1 4.95 38.73 42.32
C MET A 1 3.83 38.00 41.58
N GLY A 2 2.87 38.77 41.11
CA GLY A 2 1.73 38.21 40.42
C GLY A 2 2.11 37.85 38.99
N CYS A 3 1.94 36.61 38.62
CA CYS A 3 1.88 36.19 37.19
C CYS A 3 0.60 36.78 36.59
N LEU A 4 0.75 37.87 35.85
CA LEU A 4 -0.32 38.39 35.00
C LEU A 4 -0.53 37.39 33.86
N GLY A 5 -1.39 36.43 34.11
CA GLY A 5 -1.97 35.63 33.04
C GLY A 5 -2.76 36.55 32.12
N SER A 6 -2.23 36.84 30.95
CA SER A 6 -2.94 37.58 29.90
C SER A 6 -4.18 36.79 29.53
N SER A 7 -5.35 37.22 30.00
CA SER A 7 -6.63 36.67 29.56
C SER A 7 -6.84 37.09 28.13
N LYS A 8 -6.96 36.08 27.23
CA LYS A 8 -7.27 36.32 25.81
C LYS A 8 -8.63 37.01 25.69
N THR A 9 -8.70 38.02 24.84
CA THR A 9 -9.95 38.68 24.52
C THR A 9 -10.91 37.73 23.78
N GLU A 10 -12.19 38.03 23.84
CA GLU A 10 -13.23 37.23 23.15
C GLU A 10 -12.94 37.09 21.64
N ASP A 11 -12.49 38.15 21.01
CA ASP A 11 -12.12 38.18 19.60
C ASP A 11 -10.94 37.23 19.30
N GLN A 12 -9.93 37.20 20.18
CA GLN A 12 -8.80 36.27 20.02
C GLN A 12 -9.23 34.81 20.16
N ARG A 13 -10.21 34.53 21.00
CA ARG A 13 -10.76 33.15 21.14
C ARG A 13 -11.55 32.71 19.90
N ILE A 14 -12.30 33.64 19.30
CA ILE A 14 -13.07 33.41 18.08
C ILE A 14 -12.11 33.14 16.93
N ASP A 15 -11.05 33.94 16.77
CA ASP A 15 -10.03 33.75 15.74
C ASP A 15 -9.27 32.44 15.89
N GLU A 16 -8.88 32.08 17.11
CA GLU A 16 -8.22 30.80 17.37
C GLU A 16 -9.12 29.60 17.07
N LYS A 17 -10.43 29.71 17.37
CA LYS A 17 -11.39 28.65 17.06
C LYS A 17 -11.57 28.51 15.57
N ALA A 18 -11.71 29.62 14.85
CA ALA A 18 -11.81 29.65 13.39
C ALA A 18 -10.55 29.05 12.72
N GLN A 19 -9.37 29.41 13.23
CA GLN A 19 -8.10 28.87 12.75
C GLN A 19 -7.99 27.36 12.98
N ARG A 20 -8.41 26.88 14.15
CA ARG A 20 -8.44 25.43 14.46
C ARG A 20 -9.41 24.68 13.56
N GLU A 21 -10.58 25.23 13.31
CA GLU A 21 -11.55 24.63 12.39
C GLU A 21 -11.06 24.61 10.93
N ALA A 22 -10.41 25.68 10.49
CA ALA A 22 -9.79 25.76 9.17
C ALA A 22 -8.64 24.72 9.03
N ASN A 23 -7.75 24.65 10.03
CA ASN A 23 -6.67 23.66 10.06
C ASN A 23 -7.22 22.23 10.06
N LYS A 24 -8.29 21.98 10.82
CA LYS A 24 -8.94 20.67 10.85
C LYS A 24 -9.61 20.31 9.52
N LYS A 25 -10.15 21.27 8.81
CA LYS A 25 -10.66 21.07 7.44
C LYS A 25 -9.54 20.75 6.45
N ILE A 26 -8.42 21.46 6.54
CA ILE A 26 -7.23 21.21 5.72
C ILE A 26 -6.69 19.82 6.04
N GLU A 27 -6.52 19.48 7.32
CA GLU A 27 -6.04 18.19 7.78
C GLU A 27 -6.97 17.04 7.35
N ASN A 28 -8.28 17.23 7.43
CA ASN A 28 -9.26 16.28 6.92
C ASN A 28 -9.25 16.19 5.38
N SER A 29 -8.95 17.27 4.68
CA SER A 29 -8.77 17.26 3.23
C SER A 29 -7.53 16.46 2.82
N TYR A 30 -6.43 16.61 3.54
CA TYR A 30 -5.23 15.79 3.35
C TYR A 30 -5.43 14.34 3.80
N ASN A 31 -6.18 14.10 4.88
CA ASN A 31 -6.49 12.76 5.37
C ASN A 31 -7.56 12.02 4.53
N ASN A 32 -8.30 12.73 3.68
CA ASN A 32 -9.26 12.14 2.75
C ASN A 32 -8.59 11.57 1.50
N THR A 33 -7.29 11.80 1.31
CA THR A 33 -6.51 11.17 0.26
C THR A 33 -6.20 9.74 0.70
N ASN A 34 -6.76 8.76 0.00
CA ASN A 34 -6.51 7.36 0.31
C ASN A 34 -5.05 7.02 -0.02
N ARG A 35 -4.28 6.69 1.01
CA ARG A 35 -2.85 6.38 0.88
C ARG A 35 -2.58 5.18 -0.01
N LEU A 36 -3.50 4.22 -0.05
CA LEU A 36 -3.38 3.09 -0.95
C LEU A 36 -3.50 3.52 -2.41
N ARG A 37 -4.41 4.45 -2.73
CA ARG A 37 -4.54 5.00 -4.08
C ARG A 37 -3.30 5.77 -4.49
N GLU A 38 -2.73 6.57 -3.59
CA GLU A 38 -1.44 7.25 -3.81
C GLU A 38 -0.30 6.25 -4.07
N ALA A 39 -0.24 5.18 -3.28
CA ALA A 39 0.76 4.14 -3.45
C ALA A 39 0.60 3.40 -4.79
N LEU A 40 -0.63 3.13 -5.22
CA LEU A 40 -0.92 2.53 -6.52
C LEU A 40 -0.52 3.45 -7.68
N ASP A 41 -0.80 4.75 -7.57
CA ASP A 41 -0.41 5.73 -8.58
C ASP A 41 1.11 5.86 -8.67
N LEU A 42 1.81 5.89 -7.54
CA LEU A 42 3.26 5.88 -7.49
C LEU A 42 3.85 4.61 -8.12
N PHE A 43 3.29 3.46 -7.78
CA PHE A 43 3.71 2.18 -8.35
C PHE A 43 3.51 2.16 -9.87
N ARG A 44 2.38 2.66 -10.35
CA ARG A 44 2.12 2.77 -11.80
C ARG A 44 3.15 3.65 -12.50
N SER A 45 3.54 4.77 -11.90
CA SER A 45 4.58 5.65 -12.42
C SER A 45 5.94 4.96 -12.49
N ILE A 46 6.31 4.20 -11.46
CA ILE A 46 7.56 3.43 -11.42
C ILE A 46 7.53 2.30 -12.44
N TRP A 47 6.44 1.54 -12.49
CA TRP A 47 6.31 0.39 -13.38
C TRP A 47 6.36 0.77 -14.86
N ASN A 48 5.71 1.89 -15.22
CA ASN A 48 5.66 2.41 -16.58
C ASN A 48 6.82 3.36 -16.91
N ASN A 49 7.75 3.56 -16.00
CA ASN A 49 8.90 4.43 -16.25
C ASN A 49 9.75 3.88 -17.37
N ARG A 50 10.05 4.73 -18.35
CA ARG A 50 10.81 4.39 -19.55
C ARG A 50 12.15 3.70 -19.25
N TRP A 51 12.83 4.13 -18.20
CA TRP A 51 14.15 3.65 -17.81
C TRP A 51 14.11 2.37 -16.96
N LEU A 52 12.94 2.05 -16.37
CA LEU A 52 12.75 0.93 -15.44
C LEU A 52 11.96 -0.24 -16.07
N ARG A 53 11.59 -0.15 -17.34
CA ARG A 53 10.72 -1.15 -18.01
C ARG A 53 11.29 -2.55 -18.11
N THR A 54 12.60 -2.71 -17.93
CA THR A 54 13.27 -4.01 -17.98
C THR A 54 13.70 -4.51 -16.60
N ILE A 55 13.41 -3.77 -15.55
CA ILE A 55 13.81 -4.09 -14.18
C ILE A 55 12.64 -4.72 -13.46
N SER A 56 12.83 -5.96 -12.98
CA SER A 56 11.86 -6.63 -12.11
C SER A 56 11.81 -5.95 -10.74
N VAL A 57 10.63 -5.97 -10.13
CA VAL A 57 10.36 -5.29 -8.87
C VAL A 57 9.95 -6.30 -7.81
N ILE A 58 10.55 -6.21 -6.63
CA ILE A 58 10.09 -6.92 -5.44
C ILE A 58 9.21 -5.95 -4.65
N LEU A 59 7.96 -6.32 -4.47
CA LEU A 59 6.97 -5.50 -3.82
C LEU A 59 6.74 -6.00 -2.38
N PHE A 60 7.05 -5.16 -1.40
CA PHE A 60 6.75 -5.44 -0.01
C PHE A 60 5.44 -4.77 0.41
N LEU A 61 4.44 -5.58 0.69
CA LEU A 61 3.19 -5.16 1.30
C LEU A 61 3.34 -5.26 2.82
N ASN A 62 3.95 -4.23 3.39
CA ASN A 62 4.34 -4.19 4.80
C ASN A 62 3.16 -3.80 5.72
N LYS A 63 3.37 -3.92 7.02
CA LYS A 63 2.41 -3.56 8.07
C LYS A 63 1.11 -4.37 8.02
N GLN A 64 1.22 -5.67 7.79
CA GLN A 64 0.07 -6.58 7.74
C GLN A 64 -0.72 -6.62 9.06
N ASP A 65 -0.04 -6.48 10.19
CA ASP A 65 -0.63 -6.36 11.52
C ASP A 65 -1.56 -5.14 11.63
N MET A 66 -1.13 -4.00 11.12
CA MET A 66 -1.94 -2.77 11.11
C MET A 66 -3.14 -2.87 10.18
N LEU A 67 -3.00 -3.56 9.05
CA LEU A 67 -4.11 -3.84 8.14
C LEU A 67 -5.16 -4.70 8.85
N ALA A 68 -4.73 -5.75 9.53
CA ALA A 68 -5.62 -6.64 10.28
C ALA A 68 -6.40 -5.86 11.35
N GLU A 69 -5.74 -5.01 12.13
CA GLU A 69 -6.40 -4.17 13.13
C GLU A 69 -7.47 -3.26 12.50
N LYS A 70 -7.16 -2.60 11.38
CA LYS A 70 -8.09 -1.70 10.70
C LYS A 70 -9.31 -2.43 10.14
N VAL A 71 -9.10 -3.59 9.53
CA VAL A 71 -10.18 -4.41 8.97
C VAL A 71 -11.10 -4.91 10.07
N LEU A 72 -10.55 -5.42 11.17
CA LEU A 72 -11.31 -5.94 12.30
C LEU A 72 -12.03 -4.84 13.09
N ALA A 73 -11.47 -3.65 13.17
CA ALA A 73 -12.11 -2.51 13.82
C ALA A 73 -13.30 -1.95 13.02
N GLY A 74 -13.36 -2.16 11.73
CA GLY A 74 -14.46 -1.73 10.86
C GLY A 74 -14.67 -0.22 10.74
N LYS A 75 -13.70 0.59 11.19
CA LYS A 75 -13.78 2.06 11.17
C LYS A 75 -13.60 2.67 9.78
N SER A 76 -12.91 1.96 8.90
CA SER A 76 -12.67 2.35 7.52
C SER A 76 -12.93 1.15 6.62
N LYS A 77 -13.74 1.37 5.59
CA LYS A 77 -14.13 0.31 4.65
C LYS A 77 -13.39 0.51 3.34
N ILE A 78 -12.82 -0.56 2.82
CA ILE A 78 -12.14 -0.54 1.53
C ILE A 78 -13.11 -0.20 0.41
N GLU A 79 -14.36 -0.64 0.51
CA GLU A 79 -15.43 -0.38 -0.46
C GLU A 79 -15.73 1.10 -0.69
N ASP A 80 -15.50 1.93 0.33
CA ASP A 80 -15.73 3.37 0.25
C ASP A 80 -14.74 4.06 -0.70
N TYR A 81 -13.56 3.49 -0.85
CA TYR A 81 -12.49 4.01 -1.72
C TYR A 81 -12.30 3.19 -3.01
N PHE A 82 -12.63 1.90 -2.94
CA PHE A 82 -12.53 0.94 -4.04
C PHE A 82 -13.85 0.18 -4.15
N PRO A 83 -14.85 0.69 -4.89
CA PRO A 83 -16.15 0.06 -5.02
C PRO A 83 -16.10 -1.38 -5.53
N GLU A 84 -15.12 -1.71 -6.34
CA GLU A 84 -14.86 -3.05 -6.87
C GLU A 84 -14.57 -4.09 -5.80
N TYR A 85 -14.14 -3.67 -4.60
CA TYR A 85 -13.91 -4.57 -3.48
C TYR A 85 -15.17 -5.32 -3.04
N ALA A 86 -16.35 -4.73 -3.19
CA ALA A 86 -17.61 -5.34 -2.83
C ALA A 86 -17.86 -6.68 -3.57
N ARG A 87 -17.32 -6.80 -4.79
CA ARG A 87 -17.46 -7.99 -5.66
C ARG A 87 -16.18 -8.84 -5.72
N TYR A 88 -15.14 -8.43 -5.01
CA TYR A 88 -13.87 -9.15 -5.05
C TYR A 88 -13.96 -10.51 -4.37
N THR A 89 -13.44 -11.53 -5.05
CA THR A 89 -13.26 -12.88 -4.51
C THR A 89 -11.78 -13.24 -4.54
N ILE A 90 -11.33 -13.92 -3.49
CA ILE A 90 -9.94 -14.39 -3.40
C ILE A 90 -9.69 -15.40 -4.52
N PRO A 91 -8.58 -15.27 -5.30
CA PRO A 91 -8.23 -16.25 -6.31
C PRO A 91 -8.03 -17.65 -5.73
N ASN A 92 -8.41 -18.68 -6.48
CA ASN A 92 -8.31 -20.07 -6.04
C ASN A 92 -6.88 -20.53 -5.76
N GLU A 93 -5.90 -19.90 -6.42
CA GLU A 93 -4.47 -20.19 -6.25
C GLU A 93 -3.90 -19.55 -4.98
N ALA A 94 -4.61 -18.62 -4.37
CA ALA A 94 -4.16 -17.96 -3.16
C ALA A 94 -4.27 -18.89 -1.96
N THR A 95 -3.18 -19.07 -1.23
CA THR A 95 -3.16 -19.85 0.00
C THR A 95 -3.31 -18.92 1.21
N PRO A 96 -4.49 -18.92 1.87
CA PRO A 96 -4.64 -18.16 3.11
C PRO A 96 -3.77 -18.74 4.22
N GLU A 97 -3.28 -17.87 5.11
CA GLU A 97 -2.57 -18.32 6.29
C GLU A 97 -3.51 -19.02 7.27
N PRO A 98 -3.07 -20.16 7.87
CA PRO A 98 -3.88 -20.86 8.87
C PRO A 98 -4.20 -19.93 10.05
N GLY A 99 -5.48 -19.87 10.43
CA GLY A 99 -5.95 -19.08 11.56
C GLY A 99 -6.15 -17.59 11.29
N GLU A 100 -5.93 -17.12 10.07
CA GLU A 100 -6.23 -15.74 9.69
C GLU A 100 -7.73 -15.53 9.49
N ASP A 101 -8.25 -14.38 9.97
CA ASP A 101 -9.65 -14.01 9.73
C ASP A 101 -9.90 -13.84 8.22
N PRO A 102 -10.97 -14.43 7.66
CA PRO A 102 -11.28 -14.34 6.22
C PRO A 102 -11.41 -12.91 5.70
N ARG A 103 -11.84 -11.97 6.54
CA ARG A 103 -11.95 -10.55 6.16
C ARG A 103 -10.59 -9.93 5.94
N VAL A 104 -9.61 -10.28 6.77
CA VAL A 104 -8.22 -9.83 6.65
C VAL A 104 -7.57 -10.44 5.43
N THR A 105 -7.74 -11.74 5.23
CA THR A 105 -7.24 -12.46 4.04
C THR A 105 -7.76 -11.82 2.76
N ARG A 106 -9.07 -11.56 2.69
CA ARG A 106 -9.70 -10.92 1.53
C ARG A 106 -9.13 -9.53 1.26
N ALA A 107 -8.95 -8.72 2.29
CA ALA A 107 -8.40 -7.37 2.16
C ALA A 107 -6.95 -7.38 1.65
N LYS A 108 -6.09 -8.21 2.22
CA LYS A 108 -4.68 -8.25 1.82
C LYS A 108 -4.49 -8.77 0.39
N PHE A 109 -5.23 -9.78 -0.02
CA PHE A 109 -5.17 -10.28 -1.40
C PHE A 109 -5.75 -9.29 -2.40
N PHE A 110 -6.79 -8.56 -2.04
CA PHE A 110 -7.30 -7.47 -2.87
C PHE A 110 -6.23 -6.39 -3.13
N ILE A 111 -5.57 -5.93 -2.09
CA ILE A 111 -4.50 -4.94 -2.20
C ILE A 111 -3.36 -5.46 -3.08
N ARG A 112 -2.93 -6.70 -2.86
CA ARG A 112 -1.93 -7.36 -3.70
C ARG A 112 -2.35 -7.37 -5.17
N ASP A 113 -3.58 -7.76 -5.44
CA ASP A 113 -4.09 -7.90 -6.80
C ASP A 113 -4.25 -6.55 -7.52
N GLU A 114 -4.52 -5.46 -6.78
CA GLU A 114 -4.52 -4.12 -7.34
C GLU A 114 -3.13 -3.70 -7.85
N PHE A 115 -2.06 -4.02 -7.11
CA PHE A 115 -0.70 -3.80 -7.58
C PHE A 115 -0.34 -4.72 -8.75
N LEU A 116 -0.70 -5.98 -8.69
CA LEU A 116 -0.43 -6.95 -9.77
C LEU A 116 -1.18 -6.60 -11.06
N ARG A 117 -2.36 -6.02 -10.96
CA ARG A 117 -3.12 -5.54 -12.13
C ARG A 117 -2.34 -4.49 -12.90
N ILE A 118 -1.67 -3.57 -12.20
CA ILE A 118 -0.79 -2.58 -12.81
C ILE A 118 0.38 -3.26 -13.51
N SER A 119 1.00 -4.24 -12.86
CA SER A 119 2.17 -4.95 -13.39
C SER A 119 1.86 -5.80 -14.62
N THR A 120 0.64 -6.31 -14.74
CA THR A 120 0.21 -7.16 -15.86
C THR A 120 -0.42 -6.38 -17.02
N ALA A 121 -0.86 -5.14 -16.79
CA ALA A 121 -1.53 -4.32 -17.80
C ALA A 121 -0.64 -3.99 -19.01
N SER A 122 0.66 -3.86 -18.81
CA SER A 122 1.61 -3.57 -19.91
C SER A 122 2.03 -4.79 -20.73
N GLY A 123 1.80 -6.00 -20.25
CA GLY A 123 1.78 -7.27 -20.98
C GLY A 123 3.00 -7.66 -21.84
N ASP A 124 4.15 -6.97 -21.75
CA ASP A 124 5.30 -7.25 -22.60
C ASP A 124 6.22 -8.37 -22.07
N GLY A 125 5.97 -8.88 -20.86
CA GLY A 125 6.71 -9.98 -20.27
C GLY A 125 8.19 -9.70 -19.99
N ARG A 126 8.64 -8.45 -20.12
CA ARG A 126 10.06 -8.08 -19.97
C ARG A 126 10.51 -7.95 -18.54
N HIS A 127 9.57 -7.75 -17.61
CA HIS A 127 9.85 -7.64 -16.20
C HIS A 127 8.68 -8.16 -15.38
N TYR A 128 8.97 -8.54 -14.14
CA TYR A 128 8.01 -9.19 -13.25
C TYR A 128 7.92 -8.44 -11.93
N CYS A 129 6.73 -8.49 -11.32
CA CYS A 129 6.51 -8.03 -9.97
C CYS A 129 6.38 -9.23 -9.02
N TYR A 130 7.17 -9.23 -7.95
CA TYR A 130 7.19 -10.27 -6.93
C TYR A 130 6.62 -9.72 -5.62
N PRO A 131 5.33 -9.96 -5.34
CA PRO A 131 4.69 -9.44 -4.12
C PRO A 131 4.97 -10.32 -2.91
N HIS A 132 5.24 -9.68 -1.78
CA HIS A 132 5.41 -10.32 -0.48
C HIS A 132 4.62 -9.60 0.60
N PHE A 133 3.89 -10.34 1.42
CA PHE A 133 3.28 -9.81 2.63
C PHE A 133 4.31 -9.82 3.75
N THR A 134 4.57 -8.66 4.37
CA THR A 134 5.59 -8.52 5.38
C THR A 134 5.07 -7.89 6.66
N CYS A 135 5.59 -8.40 7.80
CA CYS A 135 5.52 -7.75 9.10
C CYS A 135 6.92 -7.32 9.52
N ALA A 136 7.02 -6.44 10.52
CA ALA A 136 8.30 -5.84 10.94
C ALA A 136 9.37 -6.84 11.37
N VAL A 137 9.01 -8.10 11.69
CA VAL A 137 9.93 -9.15 12.13
C VAL A 137 9.52 -10.49 11.50
N ASP A 138 9.93 -10.72 10.24
CA ASP A 138 9.67 -12.00 9.59
C ASP A 138 10.92 -12.51 8.89
N THR A 139 11.57 -13.50 9.49
CA THR A 139 12.79 -14.13 8.96
C THR A 139 12.52 -14.98 7.71
N GLU A 140 11.30 -15.50 7.53
CA GLU A 140 10.89 -16.24 6.33
C GLU A 140 10.85 -15.36 5.09
N ASN A 141 10.53 -14.09 5.22
CA ASN A 141 10.53 -13.13 4.12
C ASN A 141 11.92 -12.94 3.52
N ILE A 142 12.96 -12.98 4.32
CA ILE A 142 14.36 -12.88 3.84
C ILE A 142 14.66 -14.01 2.86
N ARG A 143 14.25 -15.23 3.18
CA ARG A 143 14.43 -16.40 2.29
C ARG A 143 13.65 -16.25 0.99
N ARG A 144 12.41 -15.80 1.04
CA ARG A 144 11.56 -15.56 -0.15
C ARG A 144 12.15 -14.49 -1.05
N VAL A 145 12.59 -13.37 -0.47
CA VAL A 145 13.26 -12.30 -1.20
C VAL A 145 14.54 -12.78 -1.86
N PHE A 146 15.33 -13.58 -1.14
CA PHE A 146 16.54 -14.16 -1.70
C PHE A 146 16.25 -15.06 -2.90
N ASN A 147 15.21 -15.91 -2.83
CA ASN A 147 14.78 -16.75 -3.93
C ASN A 147 14.32 -15.93 -5.15
N ASP A 148 13.60 -14.84 -4.92
CA ASP A 148 13.16 -13.94 -5.98
C ASP A 148 14.33 -13.22 -6.66
N CYS A 149 15.30 -12.75 -5.88
CA CYS A 149 16.52 -12.17 -6.42
C CYS A 149 17.27 -13.16 -7.32
N ARG A 150 17.34 -14.40 -6.88
CA ARG A 150 17.94 -15.49 -7.65
C ARG A 150 17.18 -15.72 -8.97
N ASP A 151 15.86 -15.74 -8.95
CA ASP A 151 15.02 -15.90 -10.13
C ASP A 151 15.22 -14.75 -11.11
N ILE A 152 15.24 -13.51 -10.62
CA ILE A 152 15.50 -12.30 -11.42
C ILE A 152 16.85 -12.41 -12.13
N ILE A 153 17.90 -12.80 -11.41
CA ILE A 153 19.25 -12.95 -11.94
C ILE A 153 19.29 -14.05 -13.03
N GLN A 154 18.67 -15.19 -12.78
CA GLN A 154 18.59 -16.27 -13.75
C GLN A 154 17.87 -15.86 -15.04
N ARG A 155 16.76 -15.13 -14.94
CA ARG A 155 16.02 -14.60 -16.09
C ARG A 155 16.83 -13.59 -16.88
N MET A 156 17.60 -12.74 -16.22
CA MET A 156 18.52 -11.80 -16.88
C MET A 156 19.60 -12.53 -17.67
N HIS A 157 20.19 -13.59 -17.12
CA HIS A 157 21.17 -14.40 -17.82
C HIS A 157 20.59 -15.09 -19.05
N LEU A 158 19.40 -15.67 -18.97
CA LEU A 158 18.73 -16.29 -20.09
C LEU A 158 18.49 -15.29 -21.25
N ARG A 159 18.09 -14.05 -20.92
CA ARG A 159 17.93 -13.00 -21.92
C ARG A 159 19.23 -12.62 -22.63
N GLN A 160 20.33 -12.60 -21.90
CA GLN A 160 21.65 -12.35 -22.49
C GLN A 160 22.06 -13.44 -23.47
N TYR A 161 21.73 -14.69 -23.21
CA TYR A 161 21.99 -15.82 -24.10
C TYR A 161 21.08 -15.85 -25.32
N GLU A 162 19.86 -15.40 -25.20
CA GLU A 162 18.93 -15.29 -26.35
C GLU A 162 19.32 -14.20 -27.36
N LEU A 163 20.10 -13.23 -26.92
CA LEU A 163 20.61 -12.16 -27.77
C LEU A 163 21.92 -12.52 -28.52
N LEU A 164 22.46 -13.66 -28.18
CA LEU A 164 23.65 -14.22 -28.83
C LEU A 164 23.25 -15.29 -29.85
#